data_577f8d3567a2b37e51ad387f04f91912
#
_entry.id   577f8d3567a2b37e51ad387f04f91912
#
_cell.length_a   1.000
_cell.length_b   1.000
_cell.length_c   1.000
_cell.angle_alpha   90.00
_cell.angle_beta   90.00
_cell.angle_gamma   90.00
#
_symmetry.space_group_name_H-M   'P 1'
#
loop_
_entity.id
_entity.type
_entity.pdbx_description
1 polymer ?
#
loop_
_entity_poly.entity_id
_entity_poly.type
_entity_poly.pdbx_seq_one_letter_code
_entity_poly.pdbx_strand_id
1 'polypeptide(L)'
;ALAASKYLAKIEKLYLCSNKMGNAGAIAIANSPYLKNLTALSIWRNEIRDEGGQAIAESKTFMNLERLYMSLNYIERPTRKGIRGSELAKRLTTLVMD
;
A
#
# COMPACT_ATOMS: atom_id res chain seq x y z
N ALA A 1 -12.36 -6.21 10.72
CA ALA A 1 -11.64 -5.22 9.90
C ALA A 1 -11.65 -5.63 8.44
N LEU A 2 -11.58 -4.62 7.55
CA LEU A 2 -11.60 -4.85 6.10
C LEU A 2 -10.50 -5.83 5.67
N ALA A 3 -9.28 -5.63 6.15
CA ALA A 3 -8.14 -6.43 5.74
C ALA A 3 -8.23 -7.90 6.13
N ALA A 4 -9.12 -8.24 7.04
CA ALA A 4 -9.31 -9.62 7.50
C ALA A 4 -10.45 -10.34 6.80
N SER A 5 -11.13 -9.69 5.86
CA SER A 5 -12.26 -10.30 5.17
C SER A 5 -11.81 -11.21 4.03
N LYS A 6 -12.24 -12.45 4.04
CA LYS A 6 -11.95 -13.39 2.95
C LYS A 6 -12.59 -13.00 1.62
N TYR A 7 -13.60 -12.15 1.65
CA TYR A 7 -14.24 -11.69 0.42
C TYR A 7 -13.32 -10.78 -0.40
N LEU A 8 -12.26 -10.23 0.22
CA LEU A 8 -11.29 -9.40 -0.47
C LEU A 8 -10.42 -10.18 -1.46
N ALA A 9 -10.40 -11.51 -1.35
CA ALA A 9 -9.56 -12.33 -2.24
C ALA A 9 -9.91 -12.19 -3.71
N LYS A 10 -11.12 -11.72 -4.02
CA LYS A 10 -11.58 -11.53 -5.39
C LYS A 10 -11.36 -10.10 -5.90
N ILE A 11 -10.93 -9.20 -5.03
CA ILE A 11 -10.76 -7.79 -5.40
C ILE A 11 -9.42 -7.60 -6.09
N GLU A 12 -9.42 -6.95 -7.26
CA GLU A 12 -8.21 -6.63 -8.00
C GLU A 12 -7.82 -5.17 -7.85
N LYS A 13 -8.77 -4.30 -7.55
CA LYS A 13 -8.52 -2.86 -7.37
C LYS A 13 -9.15 -2.40 -6.07
N LEU A 14 -8.37 -1.73 -5.24
CA LEU A 14 -8.83 -1.24 -3.95
C LEU A 14 -8.47 0.22 -3.79
N TYR A 15 -9.48 1.06 -3.62
CA TYR A 15 -9.29 2.50 -3.45
C TYR A 15 -9.82 2.92 -2.09
N LEU A 16 -8.92 3.27 -1.17
CA LEU A 16 -9.25 3.66 0.19
C LEU A 16 -8.74 5.07 0.49
N CYS A 17 -9.13 6.02 -0.34
CA CYS A 17 -8.66 7.39 -0.21
C CYS A 17 -9.35 8.12 0.95
N SER A 18 -8.59 8.97 1.65
CA SER A 18 -9.12 9.86 2.69
C SER A 18 -9.84 9.16 3.84
N ASN A 19 -9.31 8.03 4.29
CA ASN A 19 -9.93 7.23 5.35
C ASN A 19 -9.21 7.30 6.70
N LYS A 20 -8.22 8.17 6.85
CA LYS A 20 -7.44 8.31 8.09
C LYS A 20 -6.93 6.96 8.60
N MET A 21 -6.50 6.12 7.68
CA MET A 21 -6.08 4.76 8.00
C MET A 21 -4.84 4.71 8.91
N GLY A 22 -3.91 5.66 8.75
CA GLY A 22 -2.70 5.71 9.55
C GLY A 22 -1.78 4.51 9.32
N ASN A 23 -0.74 4.43 10.14
CA ASN A 23 0.21 3.31 10.05
C ASN A 23 -0.46 1.97 10.34
N ALA A 24 -1.32 1.91 11.35
CA ALA A 24 -1.97 0.65 11.71
C ALA A 24 -2.78 0.08 10.55
N GLY A 25 -3.53 0.94 9.85
CA GLY A 25 -4.31 0.52 8.69
C GLY A 25 -3.44 0.07 7.54
N ALA A 26 -2.36 0.81 7.28
CA ALA A 26 -1.42 0.45 6.22
C ALA A 26 -0.75 -0.89 6.49
N ILE A 27 -0.32 -1.11 7.74
CA ILE A 27 0.30 -2.36 8.15
C ILE A 27 -0.68 -3.53 8.01
N ALA A 28 -1.93 -3.32 8.43
CA ALA A 28 -2.97 -4.35 8.32
C ALA A 28 -3.20 -4.75 6.86
N ILE A 29 -3.26 -3.77 5.95
CA ILE A 29 -3.43 -4.05 4.52
C ILE A 29 -2.21 -4.76 3.96
N ALA A 30 -1.01 -4.31 4.34
CA ALA A 30 0.23 -4.92 3.85
C ALA A 30 0.36 -6.39 4.26
N ASN A 31 -0.23 -6.75 5.38
CA ASN A 31 -0.15 -8.12 5.91
C ASN A 31 -1.39 -8.96 5.66
N SER A 32 -2.38 -8.44 4.96
CA SER A 32 -3.62 -9.18 4.70
C SER A 32 -3.38 -10.29 3.69
N PRO A 33 -3.59 -11.56 4.06
CA PRO A 33 -3.40 -12.67 3.11
C PRO A 33 -4.48 -12.69 2.03
N TYR A 34 -5.55 -11.91 2.19
CA TYR A 34 -6.67 -11.89 1.26
C TYR A 34 -6.50 -10.91 0.12
N LEU A 35 -5.49 -10.05 0.15
CA LEU A 35 -5.31 -9.01 -0.87
C LEU A 35 -4.25 -9.37 -1.93
N LYS A 36 -3.92 -10.64 -2.05
CA LYS A 36 -2.86 -11.09 -2.95
C LYS A 36 -3.16 -10.91 -4.43
N ASN A 37 -4.42 -10.71 -4.77
CA ASN A 37 -4.81 -10.53 -6.17
C ASN A 37 -4.93 -9.06 -6.59
N LEU A 38 -4.57 -8.14 -5.71
CA LEU A 38 -4.61 -6.72 -6.06
C LEU A 38 -3.64 -6.41 -7.19
N THR A 39 -4.12 -5.69 -8.19
CA THR A 39 -3.29 -5.13 -9.25
C THR A 39 -3.17 -3.62 -9.11
N ALA A 40 -4.12 -2.97 -8.43
CA ALA A 40 -4.08 -1.54 -8.17
C ALA A 40 -4.51 -1.24 -6.73
N LEU A 41 -3.71 -0.44 -6.04
CA LEU A 41 -4.00 -0.02 -4.66
C LEU A 41 -3.81 1.49 -4.55
N SER A 42 -4.86 2.19 -4.11
CA SER A 42 -4.79 3.61 -3.80
C SER A 42 -5.08 3.82 -2.32
N ILE A 43 -4.08 4.30 -1.59
CA ILE A 43 -4.19 4.65 -0.18
C ILE A 43 -3.82 6.11 0.04
N TRP A 44 -4.18 6.91 -0.87
CA TRP A 44 -3.95 8.32 -1.00
C TRP A 44 -4.62 9.06 0.15
N ARG A 45 -3.89 9.99 0.80
CA ARG A 45 -4.44 10.86 1.82
C ARG A 45 -5.00 10.10 3.03
N ASN A 46 -4.17 9.25 3.62
CA ASN A 46 -4.59 8.41 4.74
C ASN A 46 -3.79 8.60 6.02
N GLU A 47 -3.00 9.68 6.12
CA GLU A 47 -2.18 9.97 7.29
C GLU A 47 -1.16 8.86 7.59
N ILE A 48 -0.72 8.17 6.55
CA ILE A 48 0.29 7.12 6.69
C ILE A 48 1.66 7.78 6.84
N ARG A 49 2.44 7.28 7.79
CA ARG A 49 3.79 7.77 8.05
C ARG A 49 4.82 6.75 7.57
N ASP A 50 6.09 6.97 7.91
CA ASP A 50 7.18 6.16 7.43
C ASP A 50 6.98 4.67 7.70
N GLU A 51 6.56 4.32 8.91
CA GLU A 51 6.38 2.93 9.31
C GLU A 51 5.34 2.21 8.45
N GLY A 52 4.20 2.87 8.21
CA GLY A 52 3.15 2.30 7.38
C GLY A 52 3.56 2.21 5.92
N GLY A 53 4.22 3.25 5.41
CA GLY A 53 4.73 3.24 4.04
C GLY A 53 5.74 2.13 3.81
N GLN A 54 6.62 1.92 4.78
CA GLN A 54 7.62 0.88 4.70
C GLN A 54 6.98 -0.51 4.74
N ALA A 55 5.94 -0.69 5.55
CA ALA A 55 5.21 -1.95 5.60
C ALA A 55 4.61 -2.31 4.24
N ILE A 56 4.06 -1.32 3.53
CA ILE A 56 3.54 -1.53 2.18
C ILE A 56 4.66 -1.98 1.24
N ALA A 57 5.81 -1.29 1.31
CA ALA A 57 6.93 -1.61 0.42
C ALA A 57 7.51 -2.99 0.68
N GLU A 58 7.45 -3.46 1.92
CA GLU A 58 7.99 -4.76 2.32
C GLU A 58 6.96 -5.87 2.30
N SER A 59 5.72 -5.57 1.90
CA SER A 59 4.64 -6.55 1.90
C SER A 59 4.92 -7.70 0.93
N LYS A 60 4.69 -8.90 1.40
CA LYS A 60 4.78 -10.10 0.58
C LYS A 60 3.43 -10.46 -0.03
N THR A 61 2.38 -9.75 0.34
CA THR A 61 1.03 -9.95 -0.19
C THR A 61 0.91 -9.40 -1.61
N PHE A 62 1.54 -8.24 -1.87
CA PHE A 62 1.33 -7.50 -3.13
C PHE A 62 2.21 -7.98 -4.27
N MET A 63 2.20 -9.29 -4.53
CA MET A 63 3.04 -9.87 -5.59
C MET A 63 2.50 -9.58 -7.00
N ASN A 64 1.21 -9.27 -7.11
CA ASN A 64 0.58 -8.96 -8.39
C ASN A 64 0.31 -7.47 -8.58
N LEU A 65 0.73 -6.64 -7.63
CA LEU A 65 0.45 -5.22 -7.68
C LEU A 65 1.21 -4.57 -8.83
N GLU A 66 0.52 -3.76 -9.63
CA GLU A 66 1.07 -3.04 -10.77
C GLU A 66 1.04 -1.53 -10.57
N ARG A 67 0.06 -1.02 -9.84
CA ARG A 67 -0.11 0.41 -9.63
C ARG A 67 -0.34 0.70 -8.16
N LEU A 68 0.42 1.66 -7.62
CA LEU A 68 0.32 2.04 -6.22
C LEU A 68 0.27 3.57 -6.13
N TYR A 69 -0.75 4.09 -5.48
CA TYR A 69 -0.94 5.52 -5.27
C TYR A 69 -0.92 5.81 -3.78
N MET A 70 0.12 6.51 -3.32
CA MET A 70 0.35 6.80 -1.90
C MET A 70 0.57 8.28 -1.63
N SER A 71 0.12 9.16 -2.53
CA SER A 71 0.34 10.59 -2.39
C SER A 71 -0.40 11.17 -1.19
N LEU A 72 0.06 12.33 -0.73
CA LEU A 72 -0.58 13.10 0.35
C LEU A 72 -0.67 12.33 1.67
N ASN A 73 0.34 11.52 1.93
CA ASN A 73 0.55 10.92 3.24
C ASN A 73 1.72 11.65 3.92
N TYR A 74 2.11 11.23 5.11
CA TYR A 74 3.16 11.89 5.89
C TYR A 74 4.47 11.11 5.85
N ILE A 75 4.77 10.48 4.73
CA ILE A 75 6.00 9.72 4.54
C ILE A 75 7.13 10.70 4.21
N GLU A 76 8.20 10.66 5.00
CA GLU A 76 9.31 11.58 4.81
C GLU A 76 10.17 11.19 3.62
N ARG A 77 10.93 12.16 3.12
CA ARG A 77 11.73 11.98 1.90
C ARG A 77 12.68 10.77 1.95
N PRO A 78 13.45 10.56 3.01
CA PRO A 78 14.35 9.40 3.04
C PRO A 78 13.61 8.07 2.90
N THR A 79 12.45 7.95 3.54
CA THR A 79 11.64 6.74 3.46
C THR A 79 11.04 6.58 2.06
N ARG A 80 10.57 7.67 1.45
CA ARG A 80 10.05 7.61 0.08
C ARG A 80 11.14 7.15 -0.90
N LYS A 81 12.37 7.63 -0.70
CA LYS A 81 13.49 7.22 -1.53
C LYS A 81 13.75 5.72 -1.38
N GLY A 82 13.70 5.22 -0.16
CA GLY A 82 13.85 3.79 0.10
C GLY A 82 12.76 2.96 -0.55
N ILE A 83 11.52 3.45 -0.50
CA ILE A 83 10.40 2.76 -1.12
C ILE A 83 10.58 2.69 -2.64
N ARG A 84 11.06 3.76 -3.27
CA ARG A 84 11.29 3.77 -4.71
C ARG A 84 12.39 2.79 -5.13
N GLY A 85 13.30 2.45 -4.23
CA GLY A 85 14.34 1.46 -4.48
C GLY A 85 13.99 0.05 -4.05
N SER A 86 12.78 -0.17 -3.55
CA SER A 86 12.36 -1.48 -3.04
C SER A 86 12.07 -2.47 -4.16
N GLU A 87 12.05 -3.76 -3.81
CA GLU A 87 11.68 -4.81 -4.75
C GLU A 87 10.27 -4.62 -5.30
N LEU A 88 9.35 -4.18 -4.43
CA LEU A 88 7.99 -3.88 -4.86
C LEU A 88 8.00 -2.82 -5.96
N ALA A 89 8.71 -1.71 -5.74
CA ALA A 89 8.75 -0.61 -6.70
C ALA A 89 9.29 -1.05 -8.06
N LYS A 90 10.23 -2.00 -8.08
CA LYS A 90 10.79 -2.50 -9.32
C LYS A 90 9.76 -3.28 -10.15
N ARG A 91 8.75 -3.82 -9.52
CA ARG A 91 7.69 -4.57 -10.19
C ARG A 91 6.53 -3.69 -10.62
N LEU A 92 6.41 -2.48 -10.05
CA LEU A 92 5.29 -1.59 -10.35
C LEU A 92 5.48 -0.89 -11.69
N THR A 93 4.39 -0.76 -12.44
CA THR A 93 4.37 0.08 -13.64
C THR A 93 4.09 1.53 -13.27
N THR A 94 3.40 1.75 -12.15
CA THR A 94 3.07 3.09 -11.67
C THR A 94 3.25 3.17 -10.16
N LEU A 95 4.00 4.17 -9.71
CA LEU A 95 4.17 4.46 -8.28
C LEU A 95 4.10 5.97 -8.09
N VAL A 96 3.09 6.43 -7.36
CA VAL A 96 2.87 7.85 -7.07
C VAL A 96 2.89 8.05 -5.57
N MET A 97 3.85 8.87 -5.07
CA MET A 97 4.04 9.09 -3.63
C MET A 97 4.15 10.55 -3.23
N ASP A 98 4.05 11.46 -4.14
CA ASP A 98 4.30 12.89 -3.86
C ASP A 98 3.20 13.57 -3.08
#